data_bf38ffb08b7f6665e453d56bb76feeac
#
_entry.id   bf38ffb08b7f6665e453d56bb76feeac
#
_cell.length_a   1.000
_cell.length_b   1.000
_cell.length_c   1.000
_cell.angle_alpha   90.00
_cell.angle_beta   90.00
_cell.angle_gamma   90.00
#
_symmetry.space_group_name_H-M   'P 1'
#
loop_
_entity.id
_entity.type
_entity.pdbx_description
1 polymer ?
#
loop_
_entity_poly.entity_id
_entity_poly.type
_entity_poly.pdbx_seq_one_letter_code
_entity_poly.pdbx_strand_id
1 'polypeptide(L)'
;MLRIIALLLFTSLIIRCGEPPVVFEESQPKDLAPKAFFEPIYRGVFQCESDSSLVHVTAKTIYKEKAYKFKASLAEIDSMEVAELVDSQLWVKGFEEPIPIMIEGDSASGEIMLRDTLFNISENHILKHFRGHHILNKKLAANKWEVLILSIDYDLDLRLSEAVMPEDLEALKKITPVKDISTEEKDQILLSPTPSEFREILKRNLVFQECDIYRRFKFPKEI
;
A
#
# COMPACT_ATOMS: atom_id res chain seq x y z
N MET A 1 30.30 6.24 8.52
CA MET A 1 29.17 6.91 7.83
C MET A 1 28.57 6.07 6.72
N LEU A 2 29.34 5.27 5.99
CA LEU A 2 28.86 4.32 4.96
C LEU A 2 27.75 3.35 5.44
N ARG A 3 27.77 2.99 6.71
CA ARG A 3 26.74 2.14 7.34
C ARG A 3 25.38 2.83 7.50
N ILE A 4 25.31 4.16 7.44
CA ILE A 4 24.07 4.90 7.67
C ILE A 4 23.24 5.01 6.40
N ILE A 5 23.86 5.16 5.20
CA ILE A 5 23.13 5.25 3.93
C ILE A 5 22.62 3.86 3.51
N ALA A 6 23.46 2.82 3.67
CA ALA A 6 23.01 1.44 3.49
C ALA A 6 21.93 1.05 4.51
N LEU A 7 22.00 1.56 5.75
CA LEU A 7 21.00 1.35 6.78
C LEU A 7 19.70 2.09 6.49
N LEU A 8 19.75 3.32 5.94
CA LEU A 8 18.56 4.09 5.54
C LEU A 8 17.84 3.49 4.34
N LEU A 9 18.55 2.92 3.37
CA LEU A 9 17.96 2.14 2.28
C LEU A 9 17.37 0.80 2.76
N PHE A 10 17.94 0.19 3.81
CA PHE A 10 17.46 -1.09 4.34
C PHE A 10 16.34 -0.91 5.37
N THR A 11 16.31 0.19 6.13
CA THR A 11 15.27 0.44 7.13
C THR A 11 13.94 0.89 6.52
N SER A 12 13.94 1.48 5.32
CA SER A 12 12.68 1.80 4.61
C SER A 12 11.94 0.58 4.07
N LEU A 13 12.62 -0.58 3.93
CA LEU A 13 12.04 -1.86 3.52
C LEU A 13 11.41 -2.67 4.68
N ILE A 14 11.58 -2.26 5.93
CA ILE A 14 11.07 -3.01 7.10
C ILE A 14 9.71 -2.48 7.58
N ILE A 15 9.19 -1.40 6.98
CA ILE A 15 7.90 -0.85 7.39
C ILE A 15 6.77 -1.67 6.76
N ARG A 16 6.14 -2.50 7.56
CA ARG A 16 5.01 -3.42 7.33
C ARG A 16 5.32 -4.81 6.76
N CYS A 17 6.39 -5.46 7.19
CA CYS A 17 6.59 -6.89 6.92
C CYS A 17 5.82 -7.82 7.90
N GLY A 18 4.83 -7.31 8.63
CA GLY A 18 3.95 -8.12 9.46
C GLY A 18 2.66 -8.47 8.73
N GLU A 19 2.24 -9.74 8.78
CA GLU A 19 0.89 -10.11 8.34
C GLU A 19 -0.16 -9.28 9.13
N PRO A 20 -1.33 -8.93 8.54
CA PRO A 20 -2.36 -8.17 9.25
C PRO A 20 -2.88 -8.93 10.47
N PRO A 21 -3.31 -8.23 11.55
CA PRO A 21 -3.80 -8.87 12.76
C PRO A 21 -5.15 -9.58 12.57
N VAL A 22 -5.90 -9.17 11.54
CA VAL A 22 -7.16 -9.80 11.14
C VAL A 22 -7.05 -10.27 9.71
N VAL A 23 -7.27 -11.56 9.49
CA VAL A 23 -7.30 -12.17 8.16
C VAL A 23 -8.63 -12.89 7.94
N PHE A 24 -8.94 -13.12 6.67
CA PHE A 24 -10.17 -13.77 6.26
C PHE A 24 -9.86 -15.11 5.58
N GLU A 25 -10.72 -16.09 5.79
CA GLU A 25 -10.54 -17.43 5.22
C GLU A 25 -10.69 -17.44 3.70
N GLU A 26 -11.56 -16.57 3.20
CA GLU A 26 -11.83 -16.39 1.76
C GLU A 26 -11.82 -14.90 1.38
N SER A 27 -11.72 -14.62 0.08
CA SER A 27 -11.87 -13.24 -0.43
C SER A 27 -13.26 -12.70 -0.16
N GLN A 28 -13.35 -11.51 0.43
CA GLN A 28 -14.59 -10.90 0.88
C GLN A 28 -15.21 -9.92 -0.13
N PRO A 29 -16.54 -9.76 -0.14
CA PRO A 29 -17.54 -10.69 0.40
C PRO A 29 -17.49 -12.04 -0.30
N LYS A 30 -17.68 -13.13 0.47
CA LYS A 30 -17.81 -14.48 -0.09
C LYS A 30 -18.90 -14.50 -1.18
N ASP A 31 -18.73 -15.37 -2.18
CA ASP A 31 -19.69 -15.61 -3.26
C ASP A 31 -20.00 -14.39 -4.16
N LEU A 32 -19.35 -13.24 -3.96
CA LEU A 32 -19.50 -12.11 -4.85
C LEU A 32 -18.49 -12.19 -6.00
N ALA A 33 -18.98 -11.98 -7.23
CA ALA A 33 -18.14 -12.02 -8.42
C ALA A 33 -17.05 -10.91 -8.39
N PRO A 34 -15.81 -11.23 -8.78
CA PRO A 34 -14.73 -10.26 -8.87
C PRO A 34 -15.00 -9.22 -9.97
N LYS A 35 -14.43 -8.04 -9.82
CA LYS A 35 -14.38 -6.98 -10.83
C LYS A 35 -13.06 -7.05 -11.60
N ALA A 36 -13.12 -6.88 -12.90
CA ALA A 36 -11.95 -6.87 -13.77
C ALA A 36 -11.21 -5.51 -13.75
N PHE A 37 -11.86 -4.44 -13.29
CA PHE A 37 -11.35 -3.07 -13.32
C PHE A 37 -11.87 -2.26 -12.14
N PHE A 38 -11.07 -1.28 -11.70
CA PHE A 38 -11.54 -0.19 -10.87
C PHE A 38 -12.54 0.66 -11.63
N GLU A 39 -13.63 1.07 -10.98
CA GLU A 39 -14.61 1.97 -11.59
C GLU A 39 -13.98 3.35 -11.90
N PRO A 40 -14.40 4.04 -13.00
CA PRO A 40 -13.77 5.29 -13.42
C PRO A 40 -13.67 6.35 -12.34
N ILE A 41 -14.66 6.44 -11.43
CA ILE A 41 -14.71 7.42 -10.36
C ILE A 41 -13.54 7.25 -9.36
N TYR A 42 -13.02 6.03 -9.18
CA TYR A 42 -11.88 5.73 -8.32
C TYR A 42 -10.53 6.01 -9.00
N ARG A 43 -10.51 6.14 -10.34
CA ARG A 43 -9.26 6.30 -11.08
C ARG A 43 -8.77 7.74 -11.03
N GLY A 44 -7.45 7.89 -11.05
CA GLY A 44 -6.79 9.20 -11.05
C GLY A 44 -5.50 9.19 -10.29
N VAL A 45 -4.99 10.40 -10.08
CA VAL A 45 -3.82 10.66 -9.24
C VAL A 45 -4.31 11.33 -7.97
N PHE A 46 -3.78 10.88 -6.85
CA PHE A 46 -4.14 11.37 -5.52
C PHE A 46 -2.86 11.62 -4.72
N GLN A 47 -2.93 12.52 -3.77
CA GLN A 47 -1.85 12.76 -2.82
C GLN A 47 -2.19 12.12 -1.49
N CYS A 48 -1.30 11.29 -0.99
CA CYS A 48 -1.41 10.68 0.34
C CYS A 48 -1.25 11.74 1.41
N GLU A 49 -2.19 11.82 2.36
CA GLU A 49 -2.20 12.84 3.40
C GLU A 49 -1.09 12.60 4.43
N SER A 50 -0.79 11.33 4.72
CA SER A 50 0.19 10.95 5.75
C SER A 50 1.64 11.23 5.35
N ASP A 51 2.02 11.10 4.06
CA ASP A 51 3.42 11.22 3.64
C ASP A 51 3.64 12.00 2.33
N SER A 52 2.59 12.64 1.80
CA SER A 52 2.60 13.45 0.58
C SER A 52 3.03 12.72 -0.70
N SER A 53 3.12 11.40 -0.68
CA SER A 53 3.37 10.60 -1.89
C SER A 53 2.21 10.67 -2.87
N LEU A 54 2.47 10.40 -4.14
CA LEU A 54 1.42 10.31 -5.15
C LEU A 54 0.91 8.87 -5.24
N VAL A 55 -0.40 8.69 -5.18
CA VAL A 55 -1.07 7.42 -5.36
C VAL A 55 -1.82 7.44 -6.68
N HIS A 56 -1.48 6.52 -7.55
CA HIS A 56 -2.07 6.37 -8.87
C HIS A 56 -3.04 5.19 -8.88
N VAL A 57 -4.29 5.45 -9.20
CA VAL A 57 -5.28 4.41 -9.42
C VAL A 57 -5.58 4.33 -10.91
N THR A 58 -5.13 3.26 -11.53
CA THR A 58 -5.36 2.95 -12.94
C THR A 58 -6.59 2.05 -13.11
N ALA A 59 -6.79 1.50 -14.28
CA ALA A 59 -7.85 0.51 -14.49
C ALA A 59 -7.65 -0.77 -13.67
N LYS A 60 -6.41 -1.20 -13.43
CA LYS A 60 -6.12 -2.49 -12.77
C LYS A 60 -5.17 -2.41 -11.60
N THR A 61 -4.48 -1.29 -11.42
CA THR A 61 -3.38 -1.18 -10.47
C THR A 61 -3.53 0.05 -9.59
N ILE A 62 -3.19 -0.09 -8.31
CA ILE A 62 -2.91 1.02 -7.40
C ILE A 62 -1.42 0.96 -7.10
N TYR A 63 -0.70 2.04 -7.37
CA TYR A 63 0.70 2.17 -7.00
C TYR A 63 0.97 3.53 -6.39
N LYS A 64 2.00 3.59 -5.56
CA LYS A 64 2.44 4.77 -4.83
C LYS A 64 3.79 5.19 -5.38
N GLU A 65 3.95 6.49 -5.65
CA GLU A 65 5.21 7.09 -6.05
C GLU A 65 5.66 8.09 -5.01
N LYS A 66 6.93 8.01 -4.63
CA LYS A 66 7.54 8.94 -3.69
C LYS A 66 8.92 9.32 -4.15
N ALA A 67 9.16 10.64 -4.14
CA ALA A 67 10.45 11.20 -4.45
C ALA A 67 11.34 11.23 -3.20
N TYR A 68 12.56 10.73 -3.32
CA TYR A 68 13.58 10.75 -2.27
C TYR A 68 14.78 11.56 -2.75
N LYS A 69 15.03 12.69 -2.09
CA LYS A 69 16.22 13.49 -2.34
C LYS A 69 17.39 12.90 -1.58
N PHE A 70 18.52 12.82 -2.24
CA PHE A 70 19.77 12.37 -1.62
C PHE A 70 20.92 13.35 -1.91
N LYS A 71 21.91 13.32 -1.03
CA LYS A 71 23.20 13.97 -1.20
C LYS A 71 24.28 13.04 -0.70
N ALA A 72 25.29 12.78 -1.51
CA ALA A 72 26.43 11.91 -1.20
C ALA A 72 27.72 12.53 -1.70
N SER A 73 28.87 12.19 -1.14
CA SER A 73 30.16 12.56 -1.72
C SER A 73 30.46 11.68 -2.94
N LEU A 74 31.24 12.21 -3.87
CA LEU A 74 31.66 11.43 -5.06
C LEU A 74 32.47 10.18 -4.64
N ALA A 75 33.29 10.29 -3.58
CA ALA A 75 34.05 9.18 -3.03
C ALA A 75 33.12 8.08 -2.43
N GLU A 76 32.00 8.45 -1.83
CA GLU A 76 30.99 7.48 -1.34
C GLU A 76 30.32 6.76 -2.52
N ILE A 77 29.95 7.48 -3.57
CA ILE A 77 29.35 6.87 -4.78
C ILE A 77 30.34 5.93 -5.45
N ASP A 78 31.59 6.34 -5.63
CA ASP A 78 32.64 5.54 -6.26
C ASP A 78 32.97 4.25 -5.48
N SER A 79 32.70 4.26 -4.18
CA SER A 79 32.88 3.09 -3.32
C SER A 79 31.70 2.09 -3.35
N MET A 80 30.60 2.42 -4.04
CA MET A 80 29.42 1.57 -4.12
C MET A 80 29.56 0.56 -5.27
N GLU A 81 29.54 -0.74 -4.97
CA GLU A 81 29.57 -1.81 -5.99
C GLU A 81 28.29 -1.85 -6.86
N VAL A 82 27.25 -1.14 -6.46
CA VAL A 82 25.91 -1.17 -7.10
C VAL A 82 25.60 0.12 -7.85
N ALA A 83 26.49 1.09 -7.84
CA ALA A 83 26.28 2.40 -8.46
C ALA A 83 27.51 2.83 -9.28
N GLU A 84 27.28 3.45 -10.43
CA GLU A 84 28.30 3.99 -11.32
C GLU A 84 27.90 5.38 -11.77
N LEU A 85 28.85 6.32 -11.75
CA LEU A 85 28.66 7.68 -12.18
C LEU A 85 29.20 7.87 -13.60
N VAL A 86 28.31 8.18 -14.54
CA VAL A 86 28.66 8.45 -15.95
C VAL A 86 27.93 9.72 -16.42
N ASP A 87 28.66 10.73 -16.92
CA ASP A 87 28.12 11.95 -17.51
C ASP A 87 27.01 12.65 -16.66
N SER A 88 27.27 12.84 -15.36
CA SER A 88 26.30 13.42 -14.42
C SER A 88 25.01 12.62 -14.26
N GLN A 89 25.07 11.34 -14.55
CA GLN A 89 24.00 10.37 -14.34
C GLN A 89 24.49 9.26 -13.41
N LEU A 90 23.69 8.94 -12.40
CA LEU A 90 23.97 7.85 -11.49
C LEU A 90 23.22 6.60 -11.96
N TRP A 91 23.98 5.59 -12.42
CA TRP A 91 23.49 4.28 -12.76
C TRP A 91 23.47 3.43 -11.50
N VAL A 92 22.29 2.94 -11.10
CA VAL A 92 22.15 2.09 -9.92
C VAL A 92 21.60 0.75 -10.34
N LYS A 93 22.25 -0.33 -9.93
CA LYS A 93 21.81 -1.69 -10.23
C LYS A 93 20.40 -1.95 -9.69
N GLY A 94 19.48 -2.34 -10.56
CA GLY A 94 18.07 -2.55 -10.22
C GLY A 94 17.14 -1.39 -10.62
N PHE A 95 17.69 -0.28 -11.10
CA PHE A 95 16.91 0.78 -11.75
C PHE A 95 16.99 0.61 -13.27
N GLU A 96 15.86 0.83 -13.93
CA GLU A 96 15.79 0.74 -15.41
C GLU A 96 16.40 1.96 -16.10
N GLU A 97 16.34 3.12 -15.45
CA GLU A 97 16.83 4.39 -15.98
C GLU A 97 17.86 5.01 -15.02
N PRO A 98 18.87 5.74 -15.57
CA PRO A 98 19.83 6.45 -14.75
C PRO A 98 19.18 7.62 -14.03
N ILE A 99 19.69 7.95 -12.87
CA ILE A 99 19.23 9.04 -12.02
C ILE A 99 20.03 10.29 -12.37
N PRO A 100 19.40 11.36 -12.87
CA PRO A 100 20.10 12.62 -13.11
C PRO A 100 20.57 13.21 -11.77
N ILE A 101 21.85 13.61 -11.72
CA ILE A 101 22.44 14.21 -10.54
C ILE A 101 23.05 15.57 -10.83
N MET A 102 23.10 16.40 -9.80
CA MET A 102 23.83 17.67 -9.79
C MET A 102 25.11 17.48 -8.99
N ILE A 103 26.25 17.82 -9.59
CA ILE A 103 27.56 17.74 -8.95
C ILE A 103 27.99 19.15 -8.53
N GLU A 104 28.28 19.32 -7.25
CA GLU A 104 28.80 20.56 -6.65
C GLU A 104 30.05 20.24 -5.81
N GLY A 105 31.23 20.59 -6.33
CA GLY A 105 32.51 20.22 -5.70
C GLY A 105 32.65 18.69 -5.62
N ASP A 106 32.86 18.15 -4.44
CA ASP A 106 33.01 16.71 -4.16
C ASP A 106 31.66 16.04 -3.80
N SER A 107 30.54 16.72 -3.97
CA SER A 107 29.20 16.18 -3.61
C SER A 107 28.34 16.06 -4.83
N ALA A 108 27.55 14.98 -4.88
CA ALA A 108 26.49 14.77 -5.82
C ALA A 108 25.12 14.79 -5.09
N SER A 109 24.14 15.41 -5.69
CA SER A 109 22.77 15.41 -5.21
C SER A 109 21.80 15.03 -6.31
N GLY A 110 20.72 14.38 -5.99
CA GLY A 110 19.70 13.95 -6.95
C GLY A 110 18.39 13.61 -6.27
N GLU A 111 17.44 13.19 -7.09
CA GLU A 111 16.13 12.75 -6.65
C GLU A 111 15.80 11.38 -7.27
N ILE A 112 15.44 10.43 -6.44
CA ILE A 112 15.04 9.08 -6.86
C ILE A 112 13.53 8.97 -6.71
N MET A 113 12.84 8.61 -7.80
CA MET A 113 11.44 8.28 -7.75
C MET A 113 11.26 6.78 -7.48
N LEU A 114 10.78 6.42 -6.29
CA LEU A 114 10.45 5.04 -5.97
C LEU A 114 8.97 4.78 -6.20
N ARG A 115 8.68 3.67 -6.87
CA ARG A 115 7.33 3.19 -7.13
C ARG A 115 7.09 1.90 -6.36
N ASP A 116 6.01 1.89 -5.56
CA ASP A 116 5.54 0.70 -4.85
C ASP A 116 4.13 0.32 -5.30
N THR A 117 3.93 -0.94 -5.68
CA THR A 117 2.62 -1.45 -6.10
C THR A 117 1.82 -1.90 -4.89
N LEU A 118 0.80 -1.13 -4.54
CA LEU A 118 -0.08 -1.43 -3.42
C LEU A 118 -1.10 -2.53 -3.74
N PHE A 119 -1.60 -2.55 -4.99
CA PHE A 119 -2.58 -3.54 -5.44
C PHE A 119 -2.56 -3.66 -6.97
N ASN A 120 -2.59 -4.89 -7.49
CA ASN A 120 -2.70 -5.16 -8.93
C ASN A 120 -3.63 -6.34 -9.15
N ILE A 121 -4.78 -6.11 -9.81
CA ILE A 121 -5.80 -7.13 -10.04
C ILE A 121 -5.19 -8.36 -10.72
N SER A 122 -5.29 -9.51 -10.06
CA SER A 122 -4.71 -10.78 -10.47
C SER A 122 -5.44 -11.94 -9.77
N GLU A 123 -4.99 -13.16 -9.95
CA GLU A 123 -5.52 -14.34 -9.25
C GLU A 123 -5.31 -14.25 -7.72
N ASN A 124 -4.25 -13.58 -7.28
CA ASN A 124 -3.93 -13.40 -5.86
C ASN A 124 -4.42 -12.05 -5.30
N HIS A 125 -4.87 -11.14 -6.14
CA HIS A 125 -5.38 -9.83 -5.76
C HIS A 125 -6.75 -9.58 -6.39
N ILE A 126 -7.79 -9.89 -5.65
CA ILE A 126 -9.18 -9.89 -6.14
C ILE A 126 -9.87 -8.59 -5.74
N LEU A 127 -10.31 -7.84 -6.75
CA LEU A 127 -11.17 -6.68 -6.56
C LEU A 127 -12.63 -7.11 -6.53
N LYS A 128 -13.38 -6.67 -5.52
CA LYS A 128 -14.84 -6.79 -5.48
C LYS A 128 -15.48 -5.42 -5.22
N HIS A 129 -16.73 -5.25 -5.60
CA HIS A 129 -17.49 -4.03 -5.31
C HIS A 129 -18.66 -4.40 -4.40
N PHE A 130 -18.77 -3.74 -3.27
CA PHE A 130 -19.81 -4.03 -2.30
C PHE A 130 -20.26 -2.77 -1.56
N ARG A 131 -21.54 -2.43 -1.68
CA ARG A 131 -22.18 -1.30 -1.01
C ARG A 131 -21.48 0.06 -1.18
N GLY A 132 -21.04 0.35 -2.39
CA GLY A 132 -20.34 1.59 -2.71
C GLY A 132 -18.85 1.61 -2.37
N HIS A 133 -18.30 0.49 -1.91
CA HIS A 133 -16.88 0.34 -1.62
C HIS A 133 -16.22 -0.62 -2.58
N HIS A 134 -14.98 -0.39 -2.92
CA HIS A 134 -14.10 -1.39 -3.50
C HIS A 134 -13.43 -2.20 -2.38
N ILE A 135 -13.58 -3.51 -2.44
CA ILE A 135 -12.99 -4.44 -1.49
C ILE A 135 -11.75 -5.05 -2.16
N LEU A 136 -10.59 -4.73 -1.63
CA LEU A 136 -9.29 -5.18 -2.13
C LEU A 136 -8.89 -6.41 -1.32
N ASN A 137 -8.87 -7.56 -1.95
CA ASN A 137 -8.52 -8.82 -1.31
C ASN A 137 -7.15 -9.25 -1.80
N LYS A 138 -6.18 -9.41 -0.90
CA LYS A 138 -4.84 -9.93 -1.19
C LYS A 138 -4.68 -11.29 -0.55
N LYS A 139 -4.33 -12.29 -1.35
CA LYS A 139 -4.06 -13.64 -0.86
C LYS A 139 -2.69 -13.69 -0.19
N LEU A 140 -2.65 -14.03 1.07
CA LEU A 140 -1.42 -14.18 1.84
C LEU A 140 -0.92 -15.63 1.83
N ALA A 141 -1.87 -16.58 1.97
CA ALA A 141 -1.61 -18.02 1.94
C ALA A 141 -2.88 -18.77 1.53
N ALA A 142 -2.82 -20.10 1.49
CA ALA A 142 -4.04 -20.90 1.40
C ALA A 142 -4.96 -20.56 2.58
N ASN A 143 -6.24 -20.23 2.28
CA ASN A 143 -7.25 -19.87 3.27
C ASN A 143 -6.86 -18.68 4.18
N LYS A 144 -6.01 -17.76 3.68
CA LYS A 144 -5.67 -16.51 4.37
C LYS A 144 -5.67 -15.34 3.38
N TRP A 145 -6.53 -14.36 3.65
CA TRP A 145 -6.68 -13.16 2.83
C TRP A 145 -6.60 -11.91 3.70
N GLU A 146 -5.81 -10.95 3.28
CA GLU A 146 -5.90 -9.57 3.73
C GLU A 146 -7.05 -8.89 2.99
N VAL A 147 -7.84 -8.11 3.71
CA VAL A 147 -8.97 -7.36 3.16
C VAL A 147 -8.81 -5.90 3.51
N LEU A 148 -8.77 -5.06 2.48
CA LEU A 148 -8.75 -3.60 2.60
C LEU A 148 -10.03 -3.04 1.99
N ILE A 149 -10.52 -1.94 2.54
CA ILE A 149 -11.69 -1.22 2.03
C ILE A 149 -11.21 0.08 1.40
N LEU A 150 -11.49 0.25 0.11
CA LEU A 150 -11.28 1.52 -0.59
C LEU A 150 -12.63 2.17 -0.85
N SER A 151 -12.89 3.28 -0.22
CA SER A 151 -14.10 4.10 -0.40
C SER A 151 -13.77 5.44 -1.05
N ILE A 152 -14.78 6.07 -1.61
CA ILE A 152 -14.70 7.43 -2.14
C ILE A 152 -15.71 8.30 -1.40
N ASP A 153 -15.29 9.48 -0.99
CA ASP A 153 -16.18 10.44 -0.31
C ASP A 153 -16.80 11.48 -1.26
N TYR A 154 -17.53 12.43 -0.70
CA TYR A 154 -18.22 13.47 -1.48
C TYR A 154 -17.27 14.44 -2.19
N ASP A 155 -16.03 14.60 -1.70
CA ASP A 155 -15.00 15.44 -2.30
C ASP A 155 -14.21 14.69 -3.38
N LEU A 156 -14.58 13.44 -3.64
CA LEU A 156 -13.91 12.49 -4.53
C LEU A 156 -12.51 12.09 -4.04
N ASP A 157 -12.26 12.23 -2.76
CA ASP A 157 -11.05 11.72 -2.12
C ASP A 157 -11.22 10.23 -1.79
N LEU A 158 -10.13 9.49 -1.83
CA LEU A 158 -10.15 8.07 -1.50
C LEU A 158 -9.77 7.88 -0.04
N ARG A 159 -10.45 6.96 0.62
CA ARG A 159 -10.18 6.53 1.99
C ARG A 159 -9.86 5.05 1.98
N LEU A 160 -8.69 4.72 2.49
CA LEU A 160 -8.25 3.34 2.65
C LEU A 160 -8.45 2.94 4.11
N SER A 161 -9.09 1.80 4.32
CA SER A 161 -9.22 1.21 5.65
C SER A 161 -8.65 -0.20 5.64
N GLU A 162 -7.96 -0.55 6.71
CA GLU A 162 -7.40 -1.87 6.96
C GLU A 162 -8.13 -2.59 8.09
N ALA A 163 -8.04 -3.91 8.10
CA ALA A 163 -8.60 -4.72 9.17
C ALA A 163 -7.65 -4.74 10.37
N VAL A 164 -8.12 -4.27 11.53
CA VAL A 164 -7.40 -4.21 12.79
C VAL A 164 -8.06 -5.08 13.85
N MET A 165 -7.34 -5.42 14.91
CA MET A 165 -7.94 -6.15 16.05
C MET A 165 -9.15 -5.36 16.58
N PRO A 166 -10.31 -6.03 16.74
CA PRO A 166 -11.51 -5.39 17.24
C PRO A 166 -11.36 -4.97 18.71
N GLU A 167 -11.89 -3.82 19.06
CA GLU A 167 -11.98 -3.38 20.47
C GLU A 167 -12.96 -4.27 21.27
N ASP A 168 -14.04 -4.74 20.62
CA ASP A 168 -15.02 -5.65 21.21
C ASP A 168 -15.07 -6.97 20.43
N LEU A 169 -14.19 -7.89 20.80
CA LEU A 169 -14.11 -9.23 20.21
C LEU A 169 -15.40 -10.04 20.46
N GLU A 170 -16.08 -9.84 21.58
CA GLU A 170 -17.30 -10.56 21.90
C GLU A 170 -18.49 -10.08 21.04
N ALA A 171 -18.54 -8.81 20.69
CA ALA A 171 -19.51 -8.29 19.71
C ALA A 171 -19.25 -8.90 18.32
N LEU A 172 -18.00 -9.05 17.92
CA LEU A 172 -17.63 -9.67 16.64
C LEU A 172 -18.01 -11.15 16.61
N LYS A 173 -17.73 -11.91 17.67
CA LYS A 173 -18.09 -13.35 17.79
C LYS A 173 -19.59 -13.61 17.70
N LYS A 174 -20.44 -12.64 18.07
CA LYS A 174 -21.91 -12.75 17.91
C LYS A 174 -22.37 -12.60 16.47
N ILE A 175 -21.50 -12.11 15.57
CA ILE A 175 -21.85 -11.84 14.19
C ILE A 175 -21.26 -12.90 13.26
N THR A 176 -20.02 -13.31 13.47
CA THR A 176 -19.29 -14.18 12.56
C THR A 176 -18.40 -15.17 13.34
N PRO A 177 -18.10 -16.35 12.76
CA PRO A 177 -17.08 -17.23 13.32
C PRO A 177 -15.73 -16.53 13.40
N VAL A 178 -15.12 -16.59 14.58
CA VAL A 178 -13.78 -16.05 14.88
C VAL A 178 -12.91 -17.17 15.38
N LYS A 179 -11.81 -17.44 14.69
CA LYS A 179 -10.80 -18.40 15.11
C LYS A 179 -9.55 -17.67 15.53
N ASP A 180 -9.07 -17.90 16.73
CA ASP A 180 -7.76 -17.44 17.17
C ASP A 180 -6.69 -18.28 16.48
N ILE A 181 -5.76 -17.60 15.79
CA ILE A 181 -4.60 -18.20 15.12
C ILE A 181 -3.31 -17.51 15.54
N SER A 182 -3.33 -16.87 16.70
CA SER A 182 -2.18 -16.20 17.29
C SER A 182 -0.99 -17.13 17.46
N THR A 183 0.20 -16.56 17.43
CA THR A 183 1.47 -17.21 17.73
C THR A 183 2.12 -16.52 18.93
N GLU A 184 3.26 -17.03 19.41
CA GLU A 184 4.00 -16.38 20.50
C GLU A 184 4.48 -14.97 20.14
N GLU A 185 4.65 -14.70 18.85
CA GLU A 185 5.19 -13.41 18.35
C GLU A 185 4.09 -12.43 17.91
N LYS A 186 2.85 -12.92 17.70
CA LYS A 186 1.80 -12.11 17.08
C LYS A 186 0.38 -12.56 17.40
N ASP A 187 -0.44 -11.61 17.79
CA ASP A 187 -1.88 -11.79 17.89
C ASP A 187 -2.53 -11.73 16.51
N GLN A 188 -3.28 -12.77 16.13
CA GLN A 188 -3.97 -12.84 14.86
C GLN A 188 -5.28 -13.62 14.97
N ILE A 189 -6.33 -13.12 14.34
CA ILE A 189 -7.62 -13.82 14.22
C ILE A 189 -7.98 -14.08 12.76
N LEU A 190 -8.63 -15.21 12.53
CA LEU A 190 -9.19 -15.61 11.23
C LEU A 190 -10.71 -15.50 11.28
N LEU A 191 -11.28 -14.77 10.33
CA LEU A 191 -12.71 -14.56 10.17
C LEU A 191 -13.25 -15.33 8.96
N SER A 192 -14.46 -15.90 9.10
CA SER A 192 -15.15 -16.62 8.02
C SER A 192 -16.59 -16.11 7.83
N PRO A 193 -16.78 -14.79 7.57
CA PRO A 193 -18.11 -14.23 7.45
C PRO A 193 -18.83 -14.64 6.18
N THR A 194 -20.14 -14.89 6.31
CA THR A 194 -21.07 -14.86 5.17
C THR A 194 -21.22 -13.45 4.64
N PRO A 195 -21.77 -13.24 3.41
CA PRO A 195 -21.98 -11.89 2.87
C PRO A 195 -22.87 -10.98 3.75
N SER A 196 -23.84 -11.57 4.49
CA SER A 196 -24.68 -10.82 5.42
C SER A 196 -23.92 -10.41 6.69
N GLU A 197 -23.09 -11.28 7.20
CA GLU A 197 -22.23 -10.99 8.35
C GLU A 197 -21.15 -9.97 8.00
N PHE A 198 -20.52 -10.08 6.83
CA PHE A 198 -19.57 -9.09 6.33
C PHE A 198 -20.21 -7.70 6.22
N ARG A 199 -21.47 -7.63 5.77
CA ARG A 199 -22.25 -6.40 5.77
C ARG A 199 -22.42 -5.79 7.16
N GLU A 200 -22.74 -6.63 8.18
CA GLU A 200 -22.88 -6.15 9.56
C GLU A 200 -21.53 -5.70 10.15
N ILE A 201 -20.44 -6.40 9.83
CA ILE A 201 -19.08 -6.00 10.22
C ILE A 201 -18.76 -4.62 9.68
N LEU A 202 -19.02 -4.35 8.39
CA LEU A 202 -18.80 -3.03 7.76
C LEU A 202 -19.70 -1.97 8.39
N LYS A 203 -21.01 -2.25 8.53
CA LYS A 203 -21.97 -1.30 9.06
C LYS A 203 -21.66 -0.84 10.47
N ARG A 204 -21.15 -1.75 11.31
CA ARG A 204 -20.81 -1.48 12.72
C ARG A 204 -19.37 -1.06 12.91
N ASN A 205 -18.58 -1.01 11.84
CA ASN A 205 -17.15 -0.68 11.87
C ASN A 205 -16.35 -1.49 12.91
N LEU A 206 -16.59 -2.81 12.96
CA LEU A 206 -16.06 -3.65 14.05
C LEU A 206 -14.57 -3.98 13.91
N VAL A 207 -14.06 -4.06 12.69
CA VAL A 207 -12.66 -4.45 12.42
C VAL A 207 -11.94 -3.54 11.43
N PHE A 208 -12.64 -2.65 10.73
CA PHE A 208 -12.00 -1.79 9.74
C PHE A 208 -11.72 -0.41 10.32
N GLN A 209 -10.48 0.02 10.24
CA GLN A 209 -10.04 1.35 10.65
C GLN A 209 -9.42 2.08 9.46
N GLU A 210 -9.78 3.35 9.29
CA GLU A 210 -9.14 4.21 8.29
C GLU A 210 -7.64 4.33 8.61
N CYS A 211 -6.81 3.99 7.63
CA CYS A 211 -5.37 4.02 7.76
C CYS A 211 -4.72 5.08 6.88
N ASP A 212 -5.41 5.54 5.82
CA ASP A 212 -4.89 6.59 4.95
C ASP A 212 -6.01 7.31 4.18
N ILE A 213 -5.76 8.59 3.88
CA ILE A 213 -6.62 9.45 3.06
C ILE A 213 -5.80 9.92 1.86
N TYR A 214 -6.37 9.76 0.68
CA TYR A 214 -5.75 10.16 -0.57
C TYR A 214 -6.56 11.27 -1.20
N ARG A 215 -6.06 12.52 -1.12
CA ARG A 215 -6.68 13.72 -1.70
C ARG A 215 -6.55 13.71 -3.21
N ARG A 216 -7.63 13.92 -3.95
CA ARG A 216 -7.58 13.96 -5.40
C ARG A 216 -6.65 15.08 -5.88
N PHE A 217 -5.59 14.70 -6.59
CA PHE A 217 -4.62 15.65 -7.11
C PHE A 217 -5.22 16.41 -8.30
N LYS A 218 -5.26 17.73 -8.18
CA LYS A 218 -5.70 18.62 -9.26
C LYS A 218 -4.47 19.21 -9.90
N PHE A 219 -4.15 18.78 -11.13
CA PHE A 219 -3.10 19.44 -11.88
C PHE A 219 -3.44 20.92 -12.04
N PRO A 220 -2.45 21.84 -11.85
CA PRO A 220 -2.65 23.24 -12.20
C PRO A 220 -3.14 23.31 -13.64
N LYS A 221 -4.18 24.06 -13.92
CA LYS A 221 -4.56 24.36 -15.29
C LYS A 221 -3.40 25.17 -15.89
N GLU A 222 -2.81 24.66 -16.95
CA GLU A 222 -1.90 25.48 -17.77
C GLU A 222 -2.70 26.73 -18.20
N ILE A 223 -2.19 27.89 -17.82
CA ILE A 223 -2.76 29.20 -18.15
C ILE A 223 -2.24 29.59 -19.53
#